data_4f46ad55e0e080e0cf4f063ba68a7380
#
_entry.id   4f46ad55e0e080e0cf4f063ba68a7380
#
_cell.length_a   1.000
_cell.length_b   1.000
_cell.length_c   1.000
_cell.angle_alpha   90.00
_cell.angle_beta   90.00
_cell.angle_gamma   90.00
#
_symmetry.space_group_name_H-M   'P 1'
#
loop_
_entity.id
_entity.type
_entity.pdbx_description
1 polymer ?
#
loop_
_entity_poly.entity_id
_entity_poly.type
_entity_poly.pdbx_seq_one_letter_code
_entity_poly.pdbx_strand_id
1 'polypeptide(L)'
;DVTISSRIIELFSAGLYSSPNKAFEELICNSYDAFASKVAVYSPDDPTVSNAYIWVCDNGEGLDAGELKQLWKIGESLKRKDKDRDKKRLQIGQFGIGKLSTYILARKLTYISKKDERYILATMDYNLINNDVNGIKIDEREVTEEEVKQIADEYIKSELLNFELFGEKASKTWTISLMTELKPKASEIKLGRLKWLLSTALPLNPGFELKFNGAEVESSKVKTPIMKKWIVGKEDETLDKIDGAISRVEKDADGEDKYFVDLQNLRGINGEFILYEDSLVDGKSSNLGRSHGIFLSIRGRLINLDDPLLGMEAFSHGAFNRTRIIINADELDDNLTSTREAVRDSIPFTQLKEYIKKKFNNEVR
;
A
#
# COMPACT_ATOMS: atom_id res chain seq x y z
N ASP A 1 -10.49 -11.22 34.48
CA ASP A 1 -10.55 -10.27 33.36
C ASP A 1 -9.14 -9.72 33.14
N VAL A 2 -8.67 -9.73 31.89
CA VAL A 2 -7.40 -9.12 31.50
C VAL A 2 -7.74 -7.77 30.85
N THR A 3 -7.25 -6.69 31.45
CA THR A 3 -7.43 -5.34 30.90
C THR A 3 -6.18 -4.96 30.12
N ILE A 4 -6.34 -4.61 28.85
CA ILE A 4 -5.24 -4.17 27.98
C ILE A 4 -5.19 -2.64 28.03
N SER A 5 -4.05 -2.10 28.48
CA SER A 5 -3.83 -0.65 28.50
C SER A 5 -3.80 -0.07 27.09
N SER A 6 -4.41 1.10 26.89
CA SER A 6 -4.35 1.88 25.66
C SER A 6 -2.90 2.23 25.23
N ARG A 7 -1.94 2.20 26.18
CA ARG A 7 -0.50 2.33 25.89
C ARG A 7 0.03 1.28 24.90
N ILE A 8 -0.71 0.18 24.71
CA ILE A 8 -0.37 -0.84 23.73
C ILE A 8 -0.30 -0.25 22.31
N ILE A 9 -1.11 0.77 22.00
CA ILE A 9 -1.08 1.45 20.70
C ILE A 9 0.26 2.13 20.46
N GLU A 10 0.78 2.81 21.48
CA GLU A 10 2.10 3.45 21.41
C GLU A 10 3.19 2.40 21.18
N LEU A 11 3.18 1.34 21.97
CA LEU A 11 4.17 0.27 21.89
C LEU A 11 4.10 -0.47 20.54
N PHE A 12 2.89 -0.80 20.07
CA PHE A 12 2.72 -1.46 18.78
C PHE A 12 3.07 -0.54 17.61
N SER A 13 2.67 0.73 17.66
CA SER A 13 2.99 1.68 16.60
C SER A 13 4.50 1.91 16.49
N ALA A 14 5.18 2.10 17.61
CA ALA A 14 6.63 2.28 17.65
C ALA A 14 7.40 1.03 17.22
N GLY A 15 6.91 -0.17 17.60
CA GLY A 15 7.56 -1.45 17.28
C GLY A 15 7.23 -2.00 15.90
N LEU A 16 6.04 -1.71 15.36
CA LEU A 16 5.59 -2.27 14.09
C LEU A 16 5.89 -1.41 12.86
N TYR A 17 6.02 -0.09 13.04
CA TYR A 17 6.18 0.83 11.92
C TYR A 17 7.49 1.61 12.04
N SER A 18 8.47 1.20 11.23
CA SER A 18 9.80 1.81 11.20
C SER A 18 9.82 3.12 10.38
N SER A 19 8.93 3.25 9.39
CA SER A 19 8.90 4.35 8.43
C SER A 19 7.61 5.17 8.48
N PRO A 20 7.69 6.52 8.43
CA PRO A 20 6.52 7.39 8.34
C PRO A 20 5.71 7.16 7.06
N ASN A 21 6.35 6.68 6.00
CA ASN A 21 5.69 6.40 4.72
C ASN A 21 4.62 5.30 4.85
N LYS A 22 4.73 4.46 5.88
CA LYS A 22 3.79 3.35 6.09
C LYS A 22 2.36 3.81 6.35
N ALA A 23 2.20 4.97 6.99
CA ALA A 23 0.88 5.55 7.20
C ALA A 23 0.16 5.84 5.87
N PHE A 24 0.88 6.37 4.88
CA PHE A 24 0.32 6.64 3.56
C PHE A 24 -0.06 5.35 2.84
N GLU A 25 0.82 4.34 2.84
CA GLU A 25 0.52 3.05 2.24
C GLU A 25 -0.75 2.45 2.83
N GLU A 26 -0.88 2.42 4.15
CA GLU A 26 -2.04 1.84 4.83
C GLU A 26 -3.33 2.61 4.52
N LEU A 27 -3.30 3.96 4.52
CA LEU A 27 -4.46 4.77 4.19
C LEU A 27 -4.88 4.57 2.73
N ILE A 28 -3.93 4.54 1.78
CA ILE A 28 -4.25 4.33 0.37
C ILE A 28 -4.71 2.89 0.12
N CYS A 29 -4.13 1.89 0.79
CA CYS A 29 -4.65 0.52 0.73
C CYS A 29 -6.08 0.43 1.29
N ASN A 30 -6.41 1.19 2.34
CA ASN A 30 -7.79 1.26 2.83
C ASN A 30 -8.74 1.89 1.81
N SER A 31 -8.30 2.95 1.11
CA SER A 31 -9.06 3.56 0.01
C SER A 31 -9.27 2.57 -1.13
N TYR A 32 -8.23 1.81 -1.50
CA TYR A 32 -8.33 0.77 -2.52
C TYR A 32 -9.33 -0.32 -2.11
N ASP A 33 -9.28 -0.76 -0.87
CA ASP A 33 -10.19 -1.78 -0.32
C ASP A 33 -11.63 -1.28 -0.16
N ALA A 34 -11.83 0.05 -0.06
CA ALA A 34 -13.13 0.71 -0.09
C ALA A 34 -13.63 0.96 -1.52
N PHE A 35 -13.06 0.29 -2.52
CA PHE A 35 -13.42 0.39 -3.93
C PHE A 35 -13.27 1.80 -4.53
N ALA A 36 -12.44 2.66 -3.94
CA ALA A 36 -12.13 3.95 -4.52
C ALA A 36 -11.54 3.80 -5.93
N SER A 37 -11.96 4.66 -6.84
CA SER A 37 -11.33 4.81 -8.15
C SER A 37 -10.38 6.00 -8.20
N LYS A 38 -10.55 6.96 -7.29
CA LYS A 38 -9.75 8.17 -7.20
C LYS A 38 -9.30 8.42 -5.77
N VAL A 39 -8.00 8.65 -5.62
CA VAL A 39 -7.39 8.98 -4.33
C VAL A 39 -6.49 10.19 -4.51
N ALA A 40 -6.59 11.14 -3.60
CA ALA A 40 -5.69 12.27 -3.51
C ALA A 40 -4.97 12.28 -2.17
N VAL A 41 -3.70 12.62 -2.19
CA VAL A 41 -2.82 12.64 -1.02
C VAL A 41 -2.13 14.00 -0.94
N TYR A 42 -2.12 14.58 0.24
CA TYR A 42 -1.36 15.78 0.54
C TYR A 42 -0.38 15.55 1.67
N SER A 43 0.84 16.04 1.48
CA SER A 43 1.86 16.14 2.51
C SER A 43 2.59 17.47 2.34
N PRO A 44 2.81 18.26 3.41
CA PRO A 44 3.48 19.53 3.31
C PRO A 44 4.97 19.37 2.97
N ASP A 45 5.56 20.38 2.34
CA ASP A 45 7.00 20.41 2.06
C ASP A 45 7.83 20.42 3.35
N ASP A 46 7.37 21.15 4.36
CA ASP A 46 7.94 21.16 5.70
C ASP A 46 6.88 20.74 6.73
N PRO A 47 6.92 19.50 7.22
CA PRO A 47 5.98 19.03 8.25
C PRO A 47 6.30 19.53 9.66
N THR A 48 7.37 20.31 9.86
CA THR A 48 7.75 20.86 11.18
C THR A 48 7.12 22.21 11.47
N VAL A 49 6.52 22.85 10.48
CA VAL A 49 5.85 24.14 10.69
C VAL A 49 4.63 23.98 11.57
N SER A 50 4.36 25.02 12.36
CA SER A 50 3.15 25.10 13.17
C SER A 50 1.91 24.92 12.29
N ASN A 51 0.98 24.09 12.71
CA ASN A 51 -0.26 23.74 11.98
C ASN A 51 -0.06 22.97 10.67
N ALA A 52 1.10 22.34 10.46
CA ALA A 52 1.25 21.39 9.36
C ALA A 52 0.27 20.22 9.51
N TYR A 53 -0.24 19.77 8.38
CA TYR A 53 -1.20 18.67 8.32
C TYR A 53 -0.95 17.78 7.11
N ILE A 54 -1.49 16.57 7.15
CA ILE A 54 -1.45 15.58 6.08
C ILE A 54 -2.85 15.06 5.89
N TRP A 55 -3.26 14.80 4.65
CA TRP A 55 -4.51 14.11 4.41
C TRP A 55 -4.43 13.11 3.26
N VAL A 56 -5.33 12.11 3.33
CA VAL A 56 -5.66 11.18 2.25
C VAL A 56 -7.16 11.28 2.04
N CYS A 57 -7.57 11.51 0.79
CA CYS A 57 -8.97 11.67 0.41
C CYS A 57 -9.30 10.72 -0.73
N ASP A 58 -10.41 9.98 -0.62
CA ASP A 58 -10.83 8.98 -1.60
C ASP A 58 -12.34 9.06 -1.90
N ASN A 59 -12.71 8.61 -3.10
CA ASN A 59 -14.10 8.49 -3.54
C ASN A 59 -14.66 7.06 -3.38
N GLY A 60 -14.19 6.32 -2.38
CA GLY A 60 -14.66 4.98 -2.07
C GLY A 60 -16.08 4.94 -1.48
N GLU A 61 -16.48 3.78 -0.96
CA GLU A 61 -17.84 3.53 -0.46
C GLU A 61 -18.26 4.41 0.73
N GLY A 62 -17.34 5.18 1.31
CA GLY A 62 -17.59 5.94 2.54
C GLY A 62 -17.76 5.04 3.76
N LEU A 63 -17.97 5.66 4.91
CA LEU A 63 -18.16 4.97 6.19
C LEU A 63 -19.40 5.51 6.89
N ASP A 64 -20.23 4.62 7.42
CA ASP A 64 -21.28 4.98 8.37
C ASP A 64 -20.77 4.90 9.83
N ALA A 65 -21.62 5.33 10.78
CA ALA A 65 -21.27 5.34 12.21
C ALA A 65 -20.92 3.94 12.76
N GLY A 66 -21.59 2.90 12.27
CA GLY A 66 -21.33 1.53 12.68
C GLY A 66 -19.99 1.02 12.15
N GLU A 67 -19.70 1.33 10.89
CA GLU A 67 -18.43 0.98 10.23
C GLU A 67 -17.26 1.74 10.85
N LEU A 68 -17.43 3.03 11.18
CA LEU A 68 -16.43 3.81 11.91
C LEU A 68 -16.10 3.20 13.28
N LYS A 69 -17.11 2.81 14.06
CA LYS A 69 -16.89 2.11 15.35
C LYS A 69 -16.12 0.81 15.18
N GLN A 70 -16.43 0.05 14.14
CA GLN A 70 -15.70 -1.19 13.84
C GLN A 70 -14.29 -0.91 13.33
N LEU A 71 -14.08 0.18 12.58
CA LEU A 71 -12.76 0.58 12.14
C LEU A 71 -11.78 0.72 13.31
N TRP A 72 -12.26 1.16 14.48
CA TRP A 72 -11.42 1.36 15.68
C TRP A 72 -11.17 0.11 16.51
N LYS A 73 -11.81 -1.01 16.22
CA LYS A 73 -11.50 -2.28 16.88
C LYS A 73 -10.16 -2.81 16.36
N ILE A 74 -9.16 -2.83 17.24
CA ILE A 74 -7.82 -3.30 16.91
C ILE A 74 -7.84 -4.83 16.75
N GLY A 75 -7.27 -5.33 15.64
CA GLY A 75 -7.21 -6.77 15.37
C GLY A 75 -8.50 -7.35 14.76
N GLU A 76 -9.59 -6.57 14.65
CA GLU A 76 -10.76 -6.95 13.87
C GLU A 76 -10.71 -6.28 12.49
N SER A 77 -10.92 -7.08 11.45
CA SER A 77 -11.09 -6.59 10.09
C SER A 77 -12.49 -6.93 9.62
N LEU A 78 -13.28 -5.92 9.23
CA LEU A 78 -14.58 -6.10 8.57
C LEU A 78 -14.46 -6.99 7.33
N LYS A 79 -13.32 -6.91 6.66
CA LYS A 79 -12.97 -7.58 5.42
C LYS A 79 -12.93 -9.11 5.52
N ARG A 80 -12.76 -9.67 6.74
CA ARG A 80 -12.77 -11.13 6.97
C ARG A 80 -14.17 -11.74 6.94
N LYS A 81 -15.21 -10.95 7.13
CA LYS A 81 -16.61 -11.43 7.22
C LYS A 81 -17.31 -11.53 5.88
N ASP A 82 -16.89 -10.75 4.88
CA ASP A 82 -17.49 -10.71 3.55
C ASP A 82 -16.65 -11.49 2.52
N LYS A 83 -16.69 -12.83 2.61
CA LYS A 83 -16.07 -13.70 1.60
C LYS A 83 -16.78 -13.68 0.23
N ASP A 84 -17.95 -13.08 0.15
CA ASP A 84 -18.83 -13.07 -1.03
C ASP A 84 -18.88 -11.73 -1.79
N ARG A 85 -18.14 -10.70 -1.32
CA ARG A 85 -18.03 -9.44 -2.05
C ARG A 85 -17.22 -9.65 -3.34
N ASP A 86 -17.77 -9.15 -4.41
CA ASP A 86 -17.38 -9.20 -5.81
C ASP A 86 -15.91 -9.55 -6.07
N LYS A 87 -15.67 -10.66 -6.77
CA LYS A 87 -14.35 -11.18 -7.15
C LYS A 87 -13.52 -10.27 -8.07
N LYS A 88 -14.01 -9.08 -8.38
CA LYS A 88 -13.33 -8.14 -9.29
C LYS A 88 -12.12 -7.43 -8.68
N ARG A 89 -12.05 -7.31 -7.35
CA ARG A 89 -10.95 -6.62 -6.67
C ARG A 89 -10.61 -7.34 -5.37
N LEU A 90 -9.42 -7.95 -5.31
CA LEU A 90 -8.94 -8.61 -4.09
C LEU A 90 -8.55 -7.55 -3.06
N GLN A 91 -9.12 -7.66 -1.86
CA GLN A 91 -8.80 -6.74 -0.76
C GLN A 91 -7.38 -6.99 -0.24
N ILE A 92 -6.68 -5.90 0.06
CA ILE A 92 -5.28 -5.91 0.52
C ILE A 92 -5.18 -5.95 2.04
N GLY A 93 -6.10 -5.27 2.76
CA GLY A 93 -6.07 -5.14 4.22
C GLY A 93 -6.59 -6.37 4.97
N GLN A 94 -5.78 -6.98 5.85
CA GLN A 94 -6.17 -8.20 6.59
C GLN A 94 -6.21 -8.06 8.11
N PHE A 95 -5.32 -7.28 8.72
CA PHE A 95 -5.05 -7.38 10.16
C PHE A 95 -5.80 -6.35 11.03
N GLY A 96 -6.45 -5.34 10.43
CA GLY A 96 -7.16 -4.30 11.19
C GLY A 96 -6.25 -3.42 12.08
N ILE A 97 -4.94 -3.41 11.82
CA ILE A 97 -3.94 -2.64 12.59
C ILE A 97 -3.34 -1.47 11.80
N GLY A 98 -3.58 -1.39 10.50
CA GLY A 98 -2.97 -0.38 9.62
C GLY A 98 -3.21 1.07 10.06
N LYS A 99 -4.37 1.35 10.68
CA LYS A 99 -4.68 2.66 11.27
C LYS A 99 -3.71 3.10 12.38
N LEU A 100 -3.02 2.15 13.03
CA LEU A 100 -2.01 2.48 14.04
C LEU A 100 -0.76 3.12 13.44
N SER A 101 -0.54 2.97 12.13
CA SER A 101 0.56 3.61 11.43
C SER A 101 0.47 5.14 11.44
N THR A 102 -0.74 5.71 11.49
CA THR A 102 -0.96 7.16 11.57
C THR A 102 -0.51 7.76 12.91
N TYR A 103 -0.50 6.95 13.97
CA TYR A 103 -0.03 7.36 15.29
C TYR A 103 1.43 7.85 15.29
N ILE A 104 2.26 7.29 14.43
CA ILE A 104 3.67 7.73 14.34
C ILE A 104 3.81 9.13 13.72
N LEU A 105 2.84 9.55 12.89
CA LEU A 105 2.87 10.82 12.17
C LEU A 105 2.19 11.98 12.91
N ALA A 106 1.08 11.70 13.59
CA ALA A 106 0.23 12.76 14.12
C ALA A 106 -0.29 12.44 15.52
N ARG A 107 -0.72 13.46 16.22
CA ARG A 107 -1.38 13.37 17.54
C ARG A 107 -2.89 13.27 17.40
N LYS A 108 -3.44 13.72 16.25
CA LYS A 108 -4.86 13.63 15.94
C LYS A 108 -5.08 13.04 14.56
N LEU A 109 -6.02 12.11 14.48
CA LEU A 109 -6.55 11.55 13.24
C LEU A 109 -8.05 11.78 13.21
N THR A 110 -8.51 12.52 12.22
CA THR A 110 -9.93 12.79 12.00
C THR A 110 -10.36 12.12 10.68
N TYR A 111 -11.37 11.25 10.77
CA TYR A 111 -12.09 10.76 9.61
C TYR A 111 -13.31 11.65 9.39
N ILE A 112 -13.50 12.07 8.14
CA ILE A 112 -14.71 12.72 7.67
C ILE A 112 -15.21 11.89 6.51
N SER A 113 -16.44 11.42 6.57
CA SER A 113 -16.99 10.54 5.55
C SER A 113 -18.39 10.96 5.15
N LYS A 114 -18.66 10.89 3.83
CA LYS A 114 -20.00 11.00 3.25
C LYS A 114 -20.48 9.63 2.81
N LYS A 115 -21.63 9.21 3.33
CA LYS A 115 -22.35 7.99 2.91
C LYS A 115 -23.84 8.17 3.09
N ASP A 116 -24.64 7.70 2.12
CA ASP A 116 -26.10 7.79 2.16
C ASP A 116 -26.63 9.20 2.48
N GLU A 117 -26.06 10.23 1.84
CA GLU A 117 -26.34 11.65 2.04
C GLU A 117 -26.12 12.17 3.49
N ARG A 118 -25.39 11.41 4.31
CA ARG A 118 -25.02 11.78 5.67
C ARG A 118 -23.52 12.03 5.75
N TYR A 119 -23.17 12.92 6.66
CA TYR A 119 -21.77 13.24 6.95
C TYR A 119 -21.46 12.86 8.40
N ILE A 120 -20.37 12.12 8.57
CA ILE A 120 -19.91 11.68 9.88
C ILE A 120 -18.48 12.15 10.07
N LEU A 121 -18.21 12.69 11.26
CA LEU A 121 -16.89 13.07 11.71
C LEU A 121 -16.50 12.22 12.91
N ALA A 122 -15.31 11.63 12.87
CA ALA A 122 -14.77 10.88 14.01
C ALA A 122 -13.31 11.25 14.24
N THR A 123 -13.00 11.78 15.41
CA THR A 123 -11.64 12.19 15.78
C THR A 123 -11.10 11.27 16.88
N MET A 124 -9.91 10.73 16.62
CA MET A 124 -9.07 10.10 17.63
C MET A 124 -7.97 11.07 18.04
N ASP A 125 -7.98 11.46 19.30
CA ASP A 125 -6.94 12.25 19.91
C ASP A 125 -5.96 11.32 20.66
N TYR A 126 -4.81 11.10 20.07
CA TYR A 126 -3.76 10.25 20.65
C TYR A 126 -3.10 10.84 21.90
N ASN A 127 -3.28 12.15 22.18
CA ASN A 127 -2.79 12.74 23.43
C ASN A 127 -3.54 12.20 24.64
N LEU A 128 -4.77 11.68 24.46
CA LEU A 128 -5.60 11.14 25.52
C LEU A 128 -5.23 9.69 25.90
N ILE A 129 -4.43 9.00 25.08
CA ILE A 129 -4.06 7.59 25.28
C ILE A 129 -3.33 7.37 26.62
N ASN A 130 -2.50 8.30 27.05
CA ASN A 130 -1.68 8.14 28.26
C ASN A 130 -2.45 8.35 29.56
N ASN A 131 -3.67 8.88 29.52
CA ASN A 131 -4.45 9.27 30.67
C ASN A 131 -5.63 8.35 30.97
N ASP A 132 -5.97 7.43 30.06
CA ASP A 132 -7.16 6.60 30.21
C ASP A 132 -6.81 5.11 30.26
N VAL A 133 -7.00 4.50 31.43
CA VAL A 133 -6.75 3.06 31.66
C VAL A 133 -7.88 2.22 31.03
N ASN A 134 -9.01 2.82 30.66
CA ASN A 134 -10.22 2.13 30.27
C ASN A 134 -10.55 2.12 28.77
N GLY A 135 -9.65 2.63 27.93
CA GLY A 135 -9.85 2.62 26.46
C GLY A 135 -9.59 3.97 25.79
N ILE A 136 -9.70 3.99 24.48
CA ILE A 136 -9.53 5.21 23.67
C ILE A 136 -10.90 5.84 23.47
N LYS A 137 -11.02 7.10 23.83
CA LYS A 137 -12.21 7.89 23.57
C LYS A 137 -12.15 8.41 22.13
N ILE A 138 -13.15 8.06 21.32
CA ILE A 138 -13.33 8.58 19.98
C ILE A 138 -14.48 9.57 20.05
N ASP A 139 -14.24 10.79 19.58
CA ASP A 139 -15.29 11.78 19.39
C ASP A 139 -15.92 11.56 18.00
N GLU A 140 -17.10 10.93 18.00
CA GLU A 140 -17.85 10.59 16.79
C GLU A 140 -19.19 11.31 16.80
N ARG A 141 -19.52 12.01 15.73
CA ARG A 141 -20.78 12.71 15.57
C ARG A 141 -21.21 12.83 14.11
N GLU A 142 -22.50 12.84 13.89
CA GLU A 142 -23.08 13.29 12.63
C GLU A 142 -22.93 14.81 12.52
N VAL A 143 -22.58 15.30 11.33
CA VAL A 143 -22.31 16.71 11.06
C VAL A 143 -23.08 17.16 9.83
N THR A 144 -23.28 18.47 9.69
CA THR A 144 -23.92 19.04 8.51
C THR A 144 -22.93 19.22 7.36
N GLU A 145 -23.44 19.37 6.15
CA GLU A 145 -22.59 19.67 4.98
C GLU A 145 -21.84 20.99 5.16
N GLU A 146 -22.46 21.99 5.79
CA GLU A 146 -21.85 23.28 6.06
C GLU A 146 -20.65 23.16 7.01
N GLU A 147 -20.79 22.37 8.08
CA GLU A 147 -19.67 22.10 8.99
C GLU A 147 -18.51 21.40 8.27
N VAL A 148 -18.83 20.43 7.40
CA VAL A 148 -17.81 19.72 6.62
C VAL A 148 -17.14 20.63 5.61
N LYS A 149 -17.89 21.52 4.94
CA LYS A 149 -17.32 22.53 4.04
C LYS A 149 -16.35 23.45 4.76
N GLN A 150 -16.67 23.91 5.98
CA GLN A 150 -15.77 24.75 6.77
C GLN A 150 -14.43 24.03 7.04
N ILE A 151 -14.47 22.76 7.41
CA ILE A 151 -13.26 21.96 7.63
C ILE A 151 -12.51 21.74 6.30
N ALA A 152 -13.24 21.46 5.23
CA ALA A 152 -12.64 21.26 3.92
C ALA A 152 -11.95 22.54 3.41
N ASP A 153 -12.59 23.70 3.58
CA ASP A 153 -11.99 24.99 3.19
C ASP A 153 -10.70 25.33 3.97
N GLU A 154 -10.59 24.83 5.22
CA GLU A 154 -9.40 25.03 6.04
C GLU A 154 -8.23 24.12 5.61
N TYR A 155 -8.50 22.84 5.29
CA TYR A 155 -7.47 21.83 5.10
C TYR A 155 -7.34 21.30 3.68
N ILE A 156 -8.42 21.29 2.90
CA ILE A 156 -8.48 20.62 1.61
C ILE A 156 -8.52 21.65 0.48
N LYS A 157 -7.42 21.75 -0.24
CA LYS A 157 -7.37 22.58 -1.45
C LYS A 157 -7.97 21.79 -2.62
N SER A 158 -9.06 22.28 -3.19
CA SER A 158 -9.81 21.60 -4.24
C SER A 158 -8.97 21.27 -5.49
N GLU A 159 -7.99 22.11 -5.83
CA GLU A 159 -7.06 21.89 -6.93
C GLU A 159 -6.13 20.68 -6.75
N LEU A 160 -5.97 20.22 -5.51
CA LEU A 160 -5.18 19.02 -5.21
C LEU A 160 -5.97 17.73 -5.36
N LEU A 161 -7.30 17.80 -5.44
CA LEU A 161 -8.18 16.66 -5.61
C LEU A 161 -8.26 16.23 -7.09
N ASN A 162 -8.67 15.00 -7.33
CA ASN A 162 -9.02 14.45 -8.65
C ASN A 162 -10.52 14.11 -8.77
N PHE A 163 -11.33 14.57 -7.81
CA PHE A 163 -12.79 14.47 -7.81
C PHE A 163 -13.37 15.59 -6.95
N GLU A 164 -14.67 15.86 -7.09
CA GLU A 164 -15.36 16.89 -6.34
C GLU A 164 -16.00 16.32 -5.07
N LEU A 165 -15.85 17.01 -3.94
CA LEU A 165 -16.46 16.63 -2.65
C LEU A 165 -17.89 17.15 -2.54
N PHE A 166 -18.18 18.31 -3.14
CA PHE A 166 -19.45 19.02 -3.03
C PHE A 166 -19.91 19.50 -4.41
N GLY A 167 -21.22 19.77 -4.56
CA GLY A 167 -21.80 20.27 -5.79
C GLY A 167 -22.42 19.18 -6.67
N GLU A 168 -22.89 19.56 -7.85
CA GLU A 168 -23.66 18.68 -8.75
C GLU A 168 -22.83 17.49 -9.31
N LYS A 169 -21.51 17.65 -9.43
CA LYS A 169 -20.59 16.62 -9.93
C LYS A 169 -19.87 15.90 -8.80
N ALA A 170 -20.25 16.16 -7.56
CA ALA A 170 -19.61 15.54 -6.40
C ALA A 170 -19.75 14.02 -6.40
N SER A 171 -18.74 13.36 -5.88
CA SER A 171 -18.82 11.93 -5.59
C SER A 171 -19.94 11.66 -4.59
N LYS A 172 -20.71 10.60 -4.81
CA LYS A 172 -21.83 10.22 -3.94
C LYS A 172 -21.35 9.84 -2.54
N THR A 173 -20.20 9.19 -2.51
CA THR A 173 -19.53 8.74 -1.29
C THR A 173 -18.07 9.13 -1.33
N TRP A 174 -17.46 9.39 -0.18
CA TRP A 174 -16.05 9.68 -0.05
C TRP A 174 -15.59 9.63 1.41
N THR A 175 -14.29 9.53 1.61
CA THR A 175 -13.66 9.57 2.93
C THR A 175 -12.43 10.48 2.91
N ILE A 176 -12.26 11.30 3.93
CA ILE A 176 -11.06 12.08 4.22
C ILE A 176 -10.46 11.53 5.52
N SER A 177 -9.18 11.19 5.47
CA SER A 177 -8.35 10.87 6.64
C SER A 177 -7.41 12.04 6.87
N LEU A 178 -7.71 12.90 7.83
CA LEU A 178 -6.98 14.13 8.15
C LEU A 178 -6.11 13.92 9.39
N MET A 179 -4.82 14.14 9.26
CA MET A 179 -3.82 14.07 10.33
C MET A 179 -3.35 15.48 10.68
N THR A 180 -3.56 15.89 11.91
CA THR A 180 -3.14 17.20 12.46
C THR A 180 -2.26 17.03 13.68
N GLU A 181 -1.63 18.12 14.14
CA GLU A 181 -0.64 18.10 15.22
C GLU A 181 0.47 17.07 14.93
N LEU A 182 1.19 17.30 13.82
CA LEU A 182 2.21 16.36 13.35
C LEU A 182 3.31 16.16 14.40
N LYS A 183 3.76 14.93 14.52
CA LYS A 183 4.85 14.53 15.42
C LYS A 183 6.21 14.73 14.76
N PRO A 184 7.32 14.81 15.53
CA PRO A 184 8.67 14.95 14.96
C PRO A 184 9.02 13.91 13.90
N LYS A 185 8.47 12.70 13.99
CA LYS A 185 8.68 11.63 13.01
C LYS A 185 8.21 12.01 11.59
N ALA A 186 7.25 12.92 11.46
CA ALA A 186 6.80 13.42 10.15
C ALA A 186 7.92 14.16 9.40
N SER A 187 8.93 14.75 10.10
CA SER A 187 10.09 15.39 9.46
C SER A 187 10.99 14.43 8.67
N GLU A 188 10.86 13.13 8.90
CA GLU A 188 11.57 12.11 8.14
C GLU A 188 10.93 11.82 6.78
N ILE A 189 9.75 12.35 6.49
CA ILE A 189 9.10 12.21 5.19
C ILE A 189 9.95 12.92 4.14
N LYS A 190 10.40 12.16 3.14
CA LYS A 190 11.06 12.68 1.95
C LYS A 190 10.08 12.59 0.79
N LEU A 191 9.57 13.72 0.31
CA LEU A 191 8.49 13.76 -0.70
C LEU A 191 8.85 12.98 -1.97
N GLY A 192 10.11 13.07 -2.44
CA GLY A 192 10.57 12.30 -3.60
C GLY A 192 10.53 10.79 -3.37
N ARG A 193 10.94 10.32 -2.17
CA ARG A 193 10.85 8.91 -1.79
C ARG A 193 9.39 8.48 -1.61
N LEU A 194 8.56 9.32 -1.00
CA LEU A 194 7.13 9.04 -0.85
C LEU A 194 6.46 8.92 -2.22
N LYS A 195 6.69 9.85 -3.15
CA LYS A 195 6.18 9.78 -4.52
C LYS A 195 6.62 8.49 -5.23
N TRP A 196 7.90 8.11 -5.09
CA TRP A 196 8.40 6.86 -5.65
C TRP A 196 7.71 5.63 -5.05
N LEU A 197 7.52 5.60 -3.73
CA LEU A 197 6.82 4.53 -3.03
C LEU A 197 5.39 4.42 -3.53
N LEU A 198 4.66 5.52 -3.62
CA LEU A 198 3.29 5.56 -4.13
C LEU A 198 3.19 5.05 -5.57
N SER A 199 4.17 5.33 -6.40
CA SER A 199 4.22 4.87 -7.80
C SER A 199 4.61 3.40 -7.97
N THR A 200 5.22 2.79 -6.96
CA THR A 200 5.85 1.46 -7.08
C THR A 200 5.17 0.41 -6.20
N ALA A 201 4.79 0.80 -4.97
CA ALA A 201 4.33 -0.13 -3.95
C ALA A 201 2.80 -0.30 -3.90
N LEU A 202 2.05 0.54 -4.60
CA LEU A 202 0.59 0.52 -4.57
C LEU A 202 0.03 -0.11 -5.84
N PRO A 203 -1.18 -0.69 -5.74
CA PRO A 203 -1.87 -1.29 -6.88
C PRO A 203 -2.41 -0.20 -7.81
N LEU A 204 -1.54 0.44 -8.59
CA LEU A 204 -1.93 1.37 -9.65
C LEU A 204 -2.47 0.58 -10.86
N ASN A 205 -3.60 -0.08 -10.66
CA ASN A 205 -4.31 -0.82 -11.69
C ASN A 205 -5.13 0.13 -12.57
N PRO A 206 -5.49 -0.26 -13.80
CA PRO A 206 -6.47 0.47 -14.58
C PRO A 206 -7.73 0.74 -13.76
N GLY A 207 -8.16 2.02 -13.70
CA GLY A 207 -9.32 2.44 -12.91
C GLY A 207 -9.02 2.80 -11.44
N PHE A 208 -7.75 2.91 -11.05
CA PHE A 208 -7.34 3.51 -9.77
C PHE A 208 -6.38 4.67 -10.04
N GLU A 209 -6.88 5.89 -9.88
CA GLU A 209 -6.14 7.13 -10.11
C GLU A 209 -5.64 7.70 -8.77
N LEU A 210 -4.35 7.97 -8.67
CA LEU A 210 -3.74 8.54 -7.49
C LEU A 210 -3.09 9.89 -7.81
N LYS A 211 -3.44 10.92 -7.04
CA LYS A 211 -2.73 12.21 -7.03
C LYS A 211 -1.92 12.38 -5.74
N PHE A 212 -0.74 12.95 -5.87
CA PHE A 212 0.10 13.36 -4.76
C PHE A 212 0.48 14.83 -4.90
N ASN A 213 0.08 15.66 -3.94
CA ASN A 213 0.26 17.12 -3.98
C ASN A 213 -0.20 17.74 -5.32
N GLY A 214 -1.36 17.31 -5.81
CA GLY A 214 -1.98 17.78 -7.04
C GLY A 214 -1.42 17.18 -8.34
N ALA A 215 -0.31 16.47 -8.31
CA ALA A 215 0.26 15.79 -9.48
C ALA A 215 -0.17 14.33 -9.54
N GLU A 216 -0.49 13.85 -10.73
CA GLU A 216 -0.76 12.42 -10.95
C GLU A 216 0.47 11.58 -10.60
N VAL A 217 0.21 10.45 -9.94
CA VAL A 217 1.22 9.45 -9.63
C VAL A 217 1.14 8.37 -10.69
N GLU A 218 2.04 8.45 -11.65
CA GLU A 218 2.17 7.41 -12.66
C GLU A 218 3.00 6.24 -12.11
N SER A 219 2.72 5.03 -12.62
CA SER A 219 3.57 3.88 -12.40
C SER A 219 5.03 4.22 -12.73
N SER A 220 5.97 3.84 -11.87
CA SER A 220 7.39 4.12 -12.10
C SER A 220 7.86 3.45 -13.40
N LYS A 221 8.01 4.24 -14.47
CA LYS A 221 8.58 3.79 -15.74
C LYS A 221 10.09 3.99 -15.71
N VAL A 222 10.80 2.94 -16.00
CA VAL A 222 12.25 3.03 -16.26
C VAL A 222 12.44 3.64 -17.65
N LYS A 223 13.25 4.70 -17.75
CA LYS A 223 13.42 5.47 -19.01
C LYS A 223 14.38 4.84 -20.01
N THR A 224 15.20 3.87 -19.58
CA THR A 224 16.16 3.22 -20.48
C THR A 224 15.48 2.14 -21.34
N PRO A 225 15.93 1.91 -22.59
CA PRO A 225 15.33 0.93 -23.48
C PRO A 225 15.39 -0.49 -22.90
N ILE A 226 14.37 -1.27 -23.20
CA ILE A 226 14.30 -2.67 -22.83
C ILE A 226 15.07 -3.48 -23.86
N MET A 227 16.08 -4.23 -23.40
CA MET A 227 16.85 -5.14 -24.22
C MET A 227 16.12 -6.47 -24.45
N LYS A 228 15.57 -7.05 -23.39
CA LYS A 228 14.81 -8.30 -23.45
C LYS A 228 13.82 -8.42 -22.27
N LYS A 229 12.73 -9.14 -22.52
CA LYS A 229 11.69 -9.41 -21.53
C LYS A 229 11.32 -10.88 -21.54
N TRP A 230 11.17 -11.47 -20.36
CA TRP A 230 10.66 -12.83 -20.13
C TRP A 230 9.42 -12.74 -19.27
N ILE A 231 8.34 -13.38 -19.70
CA ILE A 231 7.13 -13.51 -18.91
C ILE A 231 7.23 -14.81 -18.10
N VAL A 232 6.96 -14.73 -16.80
CA VAL A 232 6.94 -15.88 -15.90
C VAL A 232 5.92 -16.92 -16.40
N GLY A 233 6.37 -18.17 -16.60
CA GLY A 233 5.53 -19.26 -17.07
C GLY A 233 5.30 -19.30 -18.59
N LYS A 234 5.77 -18.31 -19.37
CA LYS A 234 5.72 -18.35 -20.82
C LYS A 234 7.08 -18.81 -21.36
N GLU A 235 7.09 -19.95 -22.06
CA GLU A 235 8.33 -20.52 -22.61
C GLU A 235 9.48 -20.56 -21.57
N ASP A 236 9.14 -21.01 -20.35
CA ASP A 236 9.97 -20.92 -19.17
C ASP A 236 10.84 -22.20 -19.03
N GLU A 237 12.03 -22.18 -19.64
CA GLU A 237 12.97 -23.31 -19.65
C GLU A 237 13.52 -23.65 -18.25
N THR A 238 13.35 -22.75 -17.28
CA THR A 238 13.81 -22.97 -15.91
C THR A 238 12.96 -24.00 -15.18
N LEU A 239 11.70 -24.18 -15.59
CA LEU A 239 10.75 -25.10 -14.91
C LEU A 239 11.21 -26.56 -15.00
N ASP A 240 11.84 -26.96 -16.11
CA ASP A 240 12.41 -28.31 -16.29
C ASP A 240 13.52 -28.64 -15.27
N LYS A 241 14.06 -27.63 -14.60
CA LYS A 241 15.13 -27.75 -13.59
C LYS A 241 14.63 -27.65 -12.15
N ILE A 242 13.31 -27.56 -11.96
CA ILE A 242 12.66 -27.45 -10.65
C ILE A 242 11.63 -28.55 -10.51
N ASP A 243 11.85 -29.42 -9.54
CA ASP A 243 10.96 -30.57 -9.31
C ASP A 243 9.54 -30.13 -8.95
N GLY A 244 8.56 -30.68 -9.65
CA GLY A 244 7.14 -30.37 -9.46
C GLY A 244 6.68 -28.99 -9.92
N ALA A 245 7.55 -28.22 -10.64
CA ALA A 245 7.15 -26.94 -11.20
C ALA A 245 6.41 -27.12 -12.53
N ILE A 246 5.32 -26.38 -12.71
CA ILE A 246 4.53 -26.39 -13.96
C ILE A 246 4.16 -24.97 -14.36
N SER A 247 3.99 -24.75 -15.67
CA SER A 247 3.34 -23.55 -16.18
C SER A 247 1.85 -23.77 -16.39
N ARG A 248 1.07 -22.71 -16.26
CA ARG A 248 -0.38 -22.69 -16.45
C ARG A 248 -0.78 -21.40 -17.18
N VAL A 249 -1.76 -21.51 -18.07
CA VAL A 249 -2.30 -20.38 -18.83
C VAL A 249 -3.78 -20.22 -18.52
N GLU A 250 -4.19 -19.00 -18.24
CA GLU A 250 -5.60 -18.63 -18.07
C GLU A 250 -5.93 -17.46 -18.99
N LYS A 251 -7.19 -17.29 -19.32
CA LYS A 251 -7.68 -16.09 -20.01
C LYS A 251 -8.03 -15.02 -18.97
N ASP A 252 -7.59 -13.80 -19.19
CA ASP A 252 -8.02 -12.66 -18.39
C ASP A 252 -9.43 -12.18 -18.84
N ALA A 253 -9.90 -11.08 -18.22
CA ALA A 253 -11.22 -10.50 -18.51
C ALA A 253 -11.36 -9.99 -19.97
N ASP A 254 -10.24 -9.65 -20.60
CA ASP A 254 -10.17 -9.17 -21.99
C ASP A 254 -9.90 -10.29 -22.98
N GLY A 255 -9.76 -11.54 -22.50
CA GLY A 255 -9.51 -12.74 -23.30
C GLY A 255 -8.04 -12.96 -23.65
N GLU A 256 -7.13 -12.18 -23.10
CA GLU A 256 -5.68 -12.32 -23.30
C GLU A 256 -5.08 -13.44 -22.44
N ASP A 257 -4.01 -14.07 -22.93
CA ASP A 257 -3.31 -15.14 -22.21
C ASP A 257 -2.52 -14.58 -21.02
N LYS A 258 -2.86 -15.03 -19.83
CA LYS A 258 -2.14 -14.79 -18.60
C LYS A 258 -1.41 -16.04 -18.13
N TYR A 259 -0.11 -15.94 -17.96
CA TYR A 259 0.76 -17.05 -17.62
C TYR A 259 1.06 -17.09 -16.13
N PHE A 260 1.12 -18.31 -15.58
CA PHE A 260 1.41 -18.57 -14.18
C PHE A 260 2.41 -19.72 -14.04
N VAL A 261 3.13 -19.70 -12.95
CA VAL A 261 3.96 -20.80 -12.47
C VAL A 261 3.39 -21.32 -11.16
N ASP A 262 3.20 -22.63 -11.09
CA ASP A 262 2.87 -23.33 -9.86
C ASP A 262 4.09 -24.17 -9.46
N LEU A 263 4.57 -23.94 -8.24
CA LEU A 263 5.59 -24.75 -7.58
C LEU A 263 4.94 -25.74 -6.62
N GLN A 264 5.72 -26.66 -6.04
CA GLN A 264 5.17 -27.69 -5.16
C GLN A 264 4.33 -27.14 -3.99
N ASN A 265 4.76 -26.04 -3.36
CA ASN A 265 4.09 -25.43 -2.21
C ASN A 265 3.72 -23.94 -2.42
N LEU A 266 3.71 -23.46 -3.65
CA LEU A 266 3.34 -22.09 -3.98
C LEU A 266 2.76 -22.04 -5.40
N ARG A 267 1.52 -21.59 -5.55
CA ARG A 267 0.82 -21.51 -6.81
C ARG A 267 0.56 -20.10 -7.26
N GLY A 268 0.24 -19.94 -8.54
CA GLY A 268 -0.23 -18.66 -9.08
C GLY A 268 0.84 -17.59 -9.19
N ILE A 269 2.12 -17.96 -9.20
CA ILE A 269 3.22 -17.02 -9.41
C ILE A 269 3.12 -16.47 -10.82
N ASN A 270 3.12 -15.16 -10.97
CA ASN A 270 3.16 -14.51 -12.27
C ASN A 270 4.07 -13.27 -12.22
N GLY A 271 4.36 -12.71 -13.39
CA GLY A 271 5.22 -11.54 -13.46
C GLY A 271 6.16 -11.56 -14.66
N GLU A 272 7.26 -10.82 -14.53
CA GLU A 272 8.20 -10.65 -15.65
C GLU A 272 9.61 -10.34 -15.17
N PHE A 273 10.59 -10.74 -15.99
CA PHE A 273 11.98 -10.34 -15.89
C PHE A 273 12.27 -9.40 -17.05
N ILE A 274 12.79 -8.22 -16.76
CA ILE A 274 13.08 -7.18 -17.76
C ILE A 274 14.55 -6.82 -17.66
N LEU A 275 15.29 -7.06 -18.73
CA LEU A 275 16.68 -6.64 -18.88
C LEU A 275 16.72 -5.35 -19.70
N TYR A 276 17.39 -4.34 -19.19
CA TYR A 276 17.55 -3.04 -19.81
C TYR A 276 18.95 -2.88 -20.42
N GLU A 277 19.08 -1.95 -21.37
CA GLU A 277 20.37 -1.65 -22.00
C GLU A 277 21.36 -1.05 -21.02
N ASP A 278 20.91 -0.10 -20.18
CA ASP A 278 21.74 0.62 -19.23
C ASP A 278 21.58 0.11 -17.79
N SER A 279 22.55 0.43 -16.94
CA SER A 279 22.49 0.19 -15.51
C SER A 279 21.35 0.99 -14.87
N LEU A 280 20.58 0.33 -14.00
CA LEU A 280 19.51 0.96 -13.22
C LEU A 280 20.01 1.44 -11.85
N VAL A 281 21.29 1.26 -11.55
CA VAL A 281 21.89 1.55 -10.24
C VAL A 281 22.50 2.95 -10.18
N ASP A 282 22.93 3.50 -11.32
CA ASP A 282 23.74 4.71 -11.37
C ASP A 282 23.00 6.00 -11.03
N GLY A 283 23.63 6.87 -10.25
CA GLY A 283 23.29 8.28 -10.05
C GLY A 283 22.08 8.55 -9.18
N LYS A 284 21.56 7.59 -8.40
CA LYS A 284 20.39 7.82 -7.56
C LYS A 284 20.76 8.16 -6.13
N SER A 285 20.29 9.31 -5.67
CA SER A 285 20.35 9.67 -4.27
C SER A 285 19.53 8.67 -3.43
N SER A 286 19.90 8.50 -2.16
CA SER A 286 19.14 7.71 -1.18
C SER A 286 17.68 8.18 -1.01
N ASN A 287 17.34 9.33 -1.57
CA ASN A 287 15.99 9.93 -1.53
C ASN A 287 15.06 9.44 -2.67
N LEU A 288 15.63 8.80 -3.70
CA LEU A 288 14.87 8.16 -4.78
C LEU A 288 14.98 6.66 -4.57
N GLY A 289 13.89 5.95 -4.55
CA GLY A 289 13.90 4.51 -4.35
C GLY A 289 14.69 3.73 -5.43
N ARG A 290 14.78 2.42 -5.27
CA ARG A 290 15.48 1.54 -6.20
C ARG A 290 14.73 1.34 -7.52
N SER A 291 15.43 1.04 -8.58
CA SER A 291 14.84 0.73 -9.90
C SER A 291 15.18 -0.69 -10.37
N HIS A 292 16.20 -1.33 -9.82
CA HIS A 292 16.68 -2.67 -10.16
C HIS A 292 16.33 -3.69 -9.09
N GLY A 293 16.56 -4.96 -9.39
CA GLY A 293 16.36 -6.08 -8.48
C GLY A 293 14.95 -6.63 -8.48
N ILE A 294 14.60 -7.35 -7.44
CA ILE A 294 13.33 -8.07 -7.31
C ILE A 294 12.28 -7.15 -6.68
N PHE A 295 11.11 -7.10 -7.28
CA PHE A 295 9.91 -6.42 -6.80
C PHE A 295 8.84 -7.48 -6.56
N LEU A 296 8.69 -7.93 -5.32
CA LEU A 296 7.68 -8.91 -4.92
C LEU A 296 6.42 -8.21 -4.49
N SER A 297 5.34 -8.44 -5.21
CA SER A 297 4.01 -7.97 -4.87
C SER A 297 3.14 -9.13 -4.39
N ILE A 298 2.35 -8.87 -3.35
CA ILE A 298 1.34 -9.78 -2.81
C ILE A 298 0.04 -9.00 -2.77
N ARG A 299 -0.98 -9.48 -3.48
CA ARG A 299 -2.26 -8.78 -3.68
C ARG A 299 -2.09 -7.34 -4.18
N GLY A 300 -1.17 -7.14 -5.12
CA GLY A 300 -0.90 -5.84 -5.72
C GLY A 300 -0.08 -4.88 -4.86
N ARG A 301 0.36 -5.26 -3.67
CA ARG A 301 1.20 -4.47 -2.78
C ARG A 301 2.66 -4.94 -2.84
N LEU A 302 3.59 -4.03 -3.06
CA LEU A 302 5.02 -4.31 -2.97
C LEU A 302 5.42 -4.58 -1.51
N ILE A 303 6.09 -5.72 -1.27
CA ILE A 303 6.44 -6.17 0.08
C ILE A 303 7.89 -5.85 0.45
N ASN A 304 8.79 -5.92 -0.49
CA ASN A 304 10.23 -5.79 -0.26
C ASN A 304 10.78 -4.45 -0.74
N LEU A 305 10.25 -3.35 -0.22
CA LEU A 305 10.53 -1.99 -0.69
C LEU A 305 12.03 -1.67 -0.74
N ASP A 306 12.74 -1.96 0.32
CA ASP A 306 14.16 -1.61 0.50
C ASP A 306 15.12 -2.79 0.27
N ASP A 307 14.59 -4.00 0.08
CA ASP A 307 15.38 -5.20 -0.14
C ASP A 307 15.27 -5.69 -1.61
N PRO A 308 16.28 -5.41 -2.46
CA PRO A 308 16.26 -5.84 -3.86
C PRO A 308 16.47 -7.33 -4.07
N LEU A 309 16.84 -8.07 -3.03
CA LEU A 309 17.28 -9.46 -3.11
C LEU A 309 16.42 -10.46 -2.33
N LEU A 310 15.37 -10.02 -1.64
CA LEU A 310 14.54 -10.87 -0.76
C LEU A 310 15.37 -11.63 0.30
N GLY A 311 16.40 -10.98 0.86
CA GLY A 311 17.32 -11.60 1.80
C GLY A 311 18.27 -12.64 1.19
N MET A 312 18.32 -12.77 -0.13
CA MET A 312 19.28 -13.66 -0.80
C MET A 312 20.66 -13.00 -0.93
N GLU A 313 21.69 -13.82 -1.12
CA GLU A 313 23.00 -13.34 -1.52
C GLU A 313 22.94 -12.63 -2.87
N ALA A 314 23.82 -11.65 -3.06
CA ALA A 314 23.92 -10.89 -4.30
C ALA A 314 24.17 -11.81 -5.51
N PHE A 315 23.45 -11.57 -6.59
CA PHE A 315 23.70 -12.25 -7.85
C PHE A 315 25.05 -11.79 -8.42
N SER A 316 25.95 -12.74 -8.63
CA SER A 316 27.35 -12.49 -9.02
C SER A 316 27.54 -12.05 -10.49
N HIS A 317 26.51 -11.49 -11.14
CA HIS A 317 26.57 -11.07 -12.53
C HIS A 317 26.12 -9.64 -12.75
N GLY A 318 26.87 -8.86 -13.53
CA GLY A 318 26.56 -7.44 -13.81
C GLY A 318 25.21 -7.19 -14.47
N ALA A 319 24.59 -8.18 -15.10
CA ALA A 319 23.23 -8.08 -15.63
C ALA A 319 22.19 -7.76 -14.54
N PHE A 320 22.41 -8.16 -13.28
CA PHE A 320 21.47 -7.89 -12.21
C PHE A 320 21.25 -6.39 -12.00
N ASN A 321 22.29 -5.57 -12.14
CA ASN A 321 22.19 -4.12 -12.04
C ASN A 321 21.35 -3.48 -13.16
N ARG A 322 21.09 -4.21 -14.25
CA ARG A 322 20.26 -3.82 -15.38
C ARG A 322 18.93 -4.56 -15.41
N THR A 323 18.66 -5.39 -14.42
CA THR A 323 17.46 -6.23 -14.40
C THR A 323 16.44 -5.72 -13.38
N ARG A 324 15.19 -5.67 -13.82
CA ARG A 324 14.01 -5.50 -12.97
C ARG A 324 13.20 -6.78 -13.03
N ILE A 325 12.99 -7.41 -11.88
CA ILE A 325 12.23 -8.64 -11.73
C ILE A 325 10.95 -8.30 -10.98
N ILE A 326 9.80 -8.41 -11.64
CA ILE A 326 8.50 -8.11 -11.06
C ILE A 326 7.78 -9.45 -10.86
N ILE A 327 7.47 -9.79 -9.63
CA ILE A 327 6.81 -11.04 -9.25
C ILE A 327 5.56 -10.74 -8.43
N ASN A 328 4.47 -11.40 -8.77
CA ASN A 328 3.26 -11.46 -7.96
C ASN A 328 3.10 -12.88 -7.43
N ALA A 329 2.89 -13.03 -6.12
CA ALA A 329 2.75 -14.33 -5.46
C ALA A 329 1.74 -14.23 -4.31
N ASP A 330 0.45 -14.16 -4.66
CA ASP A 330 -0.62 -13.84 -3.72
C ASP A 330 -0.85 -14.92 -2.64
N GLU A 331 -0.50 -16.18 -2.90
CA GLU A 331 -0.57 -17.23 -1.89
C GLU A 331 0.42 -17.04 -0.71
N LEU A 332 1.44 -16.17 -0.85
CA LEU A 332 2.32 -15.82 0.26
C LEU A 332 1.68 -14.86 1.29
N ASP A 333 0.44 -14.43 1.09
CA ASP A 333 -0.24 -13.51 1.97
C ASP A 333 -0.32 -14.01 3.44
N ASP A 334 -0.53 -15.30 3.65
CA ASP A 334 -0.53 -15.91 4.99
C ASP A 334 0.88 -15.96 5.63
N ASN A 335 1.92 -15.80 4.84
CA ASN A 335 3.32 -15.78 5.28
C ASN A 335 3.84 -14.36 5.55
N LEU A 336 3.04 -13.32 5.38
CA LEU A 336 3.47 -11.96 5.66
C LEU A 336 3.77 -11.72 7.14
N THR A 337 4.71 -10.83 7.41
CA THR A 337 4.88 -10.24 8.74
C THR A 337 3.68 -9.34 9.05
N SER A 338 3.47 -9.02 10.34
CA SER A 338 2.37 -8.13 10.76
C SER A 338 2.47 -6.73 10.14
N THR A 339 3.69 -6.26 9.87
CA THR A 339 3.96 -4.99 9.18
C THR A 339 3.76 -5.05 7.68
N ARG A 340 3.68 -6.26 7.09
CA ARG A 340 3.65 -6.50 5.65
C ARG A 340 4.84 -5.90 4.87
N GLU A 341 5.97 -5.76 5.53
CA GLU A 341 7.22 -5.28 4.92
C GLU A 341 8.16 -6.43 4.54
N ALA A 342 7.80 -7.64 4.94
CA ALA A 342 8.56 -8.84 4.64
C ALA A 342 7.68 -10.09 4.65
N VAL A 343 8.19 -11.15 4.04
CA VAL A 343 7.66 -12.51 4.11
C VAL A 343 8.46 -13.29 5.15
N ARG A 344 7.78 -13.98 6.06
CA ARG A 344 8.43 -14.89 7.00
C ARG A 344 9.09 -16.05 6.26
N ASP A 345 10.20 -16.53 6.79
CA ASP A 345 10.83 -17.73 6.24
C ASP A 345 9.85 -18.90 6.28
N SER A 346 9.68 -19.51 5.12
CA SER A 346 8.73 -20.58 4.90
C SER A 346 9.15 -21.39 3.67
N ILE A 347 8.65 -22.61 3.55
CA ILE A 347 8.92 -23.48 2.39
C ILE A 347 8.47 -22.79 1.09
N PRO A 348 7.23 -22.24 0.97
CA PRO A 348 6.82 -21.54 -0.25
C PRO A 348 7.74 -20.39 -0.63
N PHE A 349 8.14 -19.57 0.36
CA PHE A 349 9.02 -18.44 0.10
C PHE A 349 10.44 -18.85 -0.32
N THR A 350 10.95 -19.93 0.25
CA THR A 350 12.25 -20.50 -0.15
C THR A 350 12.20 -21.00 -1.60
N GLN A 351 11.11 -21.69 -1.98
CA GLN A 351 10.91 -22.16 -3.36
C GLN A 351 10.81 -21.00 -4.35
N LEU A 352 10.12 -19.91 -4.00
CA LEU A 352 10.07 -18.71 -4.83
C LEU A 352 11.46 -18.11 -5.04
N LYS A 353 12.26 -17.97 -3.98
CA LYS A 353 13.63 -17.47 -4.05
C LYS A 353 14.51 -18.34 -4.96
N GLU A 354 14.38 -19.66 -4.85
CA GLU A 354 15.11 -20.62 -5.68
C GLU A 354 14.71 -20.51 -7.16
N TYR A 355 13.42 -20.43 -7.45
CA TYR A 355 12.91 -20.22 -8.81
C TYR A 355 13.46 -18.94 -9.43
N ILE A 356 13.36 -17.81 -8.72
CA ILE A 356 13.86 -16.52 -9.21
C ILE A 356 15.37 -16.60 -9.52
N LYS A 357 16.15 -17.17 -8.60
CA LYS A 357 17.60 -17.32 -8.75
C LYS A 357 17.96 -18.21 -9.95
N LYS A 358 17.27 -19.35 -10.10
CA LYS A 358 17.50 -20.26 -11.24
C LYS A 358 17.12 -19.60 -12.56
N LYS A 359 15.95 -18.94 -12.64
CA LYS A 359 15.51 -18.27 -13.87
C LYS A 359 16.47 -17.14 -14.27
N PHE A 360 16.88 -16.31 -13.32
CA PHE A 360 17.89 -15.29 -13.60
C PHE A 360 19.17 -15.88 -14.15
N ASN A 361 19.70 -16.92 -13.53
CA ASN A 361 20.97 -17.55 -13.94
C ASN A 361 20.89 -18.32 -15.26
N ASN A 362 19.74 -18.88 -15.61
CA ASN A 362 19.58 -19.73 -16.80
C ASN A 362 19.20 -18.91 -18.04
N GLU A 363 18.40 -17.87 -17.89
CA GLU A 363 17.75 -17.19 -19.02
C GLU A 363 18.14 -15.71 -19.16
N VAL A 364 18.45 -15.02 -18.06
CA VAL A 364 18.69 -13.56 -18.06
C VAL A 364 20.17 -13.21 -18.08
N ARG A 365 21.00 -14.02 -17.48
CA ARG A 365 22.45 -13.84 -17.35
C ARG A 365 23.25 -13.85 -18.65
#